data_7da6844ec38d756429a6389b01569337
#
_entry.id   7da6844ec38d756429a6389b01569337
#
_cell.length_a   1.000
_cell.length_b   1.000
_cell.length_c   1.000
_cell.angle_alpha   90.00
_cell.angle_beta   90.00
_cell.angle_gamma   90.00
#
_symmetry.space_group_name_H-M   'P 1'
#
loop_
_entity.id
_entity.type
_entity.pdbx_description
1 polymer ?
#
loop_
_entity_poly.entity_id
_entity_poly.type
_entity_poly.pdbx_seq_one_letter_code
_entity_poly.pdbx_strand_id
1 'polypeptide(L)'
;MLRFTTRTGPARNRATFLVAVGMLSALAGACGGASTSEGPPVATAVTNPVDPATAGRVTGTITLQGTPPRRETVKTVSDPYCTAPVLTEDVLVGDGGKLENVFVYVRDGLGNLKFPVPAKAVALEQEGCRYKPHVLGIQVGQTLDIINDDDTLHNIHAVPMSNGEFNKPQQFKGFRTTHVFNTKEVMVPFKCDVHKWMSAYVGVLDHPFFAVSGKDGSFSLEGLPPGTYTIEAVHEKLGRQTQQVTIAAKGSQDISFTFKT
;
A
#
# COMPACT_ATOMS: atom_id res chain seq x y z
N MET A 1 1.89 -6.34 63.70
CA MET A 1 1.57 -7.72 64.11
C MET A 1 0.32 -8.18 63.34
N LEU A 2 0.50 -8.90 62.22
CA LEU A 2 -0.54 -9.74 61.64
C LEU A 2 0.10 -10.89 60.92
N ARG A 3 -0.39 -12.09 61.16
CA ARG A 3 0.23 -13.38 60.96
C ARG A 3 0.09 -13.87 59.52
N PHE A 4 1.16 -14.46 59.00
CA PHE A 4 1.20 -15.36 57.87
C PHE A 4 0.46 -16.67 58.17
N THR A 5 -0.38 -17.12 57.27
CA THR A 5 -0.86 -18.51 57.23
C THR A 5 -0.51 -19.14 55.89
N THR A 6 0.38 -20.07 55.94
CA THR A 6 0.77 -21.02 54.90
C THR A 6 -0.34 -22.08 54.76
N ARG A 7 -0.75 -22.40 53.54
CA ARG A 7 -1.54 -23.61 53.24
C ARG A 7 -0.77 -24.49 52.30
N THR A 8 -0.44 -25.67 52.80
CA THR A 8 0.18 -26.81 52.15
C THR A 8 -0.82 -27.53 51.25
N GLY A 9 -0.37 -27.97 50.05
CA GLY A 9 -1.14 -28.82 49.17
C GLY A 9 -1.04 -30.32 49.50
N PRO A 10 -1.78 -31.19 48.83
CA PRO A 10 -1.44 -32.61 48.85
C PRO A 10 -0.99 -33.20 47.51
N ALA A 11 -0.29 -34.33 47.69
CA ALA A 11 0.58 -35.10 46.89
C ALA A 11 -0.11 -35.89 45.76
N ARG A 12 0.70 -36.10 44.71
CA ARG A 12 1.01 -37.29 43.89
C ARG A 12 0.04 -38.50 43.92
N ASN A 13 -0.42 -38.86 42.74
CA ASN A 13 -0.68 -40.28 42.44
C ASN A 13 -0.01 -40.67 41.09
N ARG A 14 0.96 -41.55 41.19
CA ARG A 14 1.56 -42.28 40.05
C ARG A 14 0.73 -43.55 39.82
N ALA A 15 0.18 -43.69 38.64
CA ALA A 15 -0.36 -44.97 38.19
C ALA A 15 0.61 -45.60 37.18
N THR A 16 1.21 -46.70 37.60
CA THR A 16 2.06 -47.56 36.78
C THR A 16 1.14 -48.51 36.02
N PHE A 17 1.19 -48.51 34.69
CA PHE A 17 0.58 -49.54 33.87
C PHE A 17 1.65 -50.42 33.27
N LEU A 18 1.52 -51.73 33.60
CA LEU A 18 2.29 -52.85 33.09
C LEU A 18 1.91 -53.15 31.65
N VAL A 19 2.92 -53.31 30.81
CA VAL A 19 2.84 -53.72 29.42
C VAL A 19 2.78 -55.24 29.37
N ALA A 20 1.75 -55.82 28.80
CA ALA A 20 1.70 -57.21 28.40
C ALA A 20 2.12 -57.36 26.93
N VAL A 21 3.17 -58.10 26.71
CA VAL A 21 3.67 -58.50 25.39
C VAL A 21 2.82 -59.64 24.87
N GLY A 22 2.17 -59.44 23.74
CA GLY A 22 1.52 -60.49 22.96
C GLY A 22 2.15 -60.55 21.56
N MET A 23 2.99 -61.52 21.33
CA MET A 23 3.42 -61.89 19.96
C MET A 23 2.26 -62.57 19.23
N LEU A 24 1.89 -62.03 18.09
CA LEU A 24 1.18 -62.80 17.07
C LEU A 24 1.77 -62.49 15.69
N SER A 25 2.43 -63.48 15.15
CA SER A 25 2.95 -63.47 13.78
C SER A 25 1.82 -63.82 12.80
N ALA A 26 1.60 -62.98 11.80
CA ALA A 26 0.87 -63.32 10.61
C ALA A 26 1.53 -62.71 9.37
N LEU A 27 1.99 -63.58 8.50
CA LEU A 27 2.37 -63.30 7.12
C LEU A 27 1.14 -62.82 6.34
N ALA A 28 1.32 -61.85 5.48
CA ALA A 28 0.90 -61.92 4.09
C ALA A 28 0.81 -60.56 3.40
N GLY A 29 1.31 -60.46 2.20
CA GLY A 29 0.73 -59.64 1.14
C GLY A 29 1.41 -58.29 0.89
N ALA A 30 2.51 -58.36 0.15
CA ALA A 30 3.04 -57.18 -0.57
C ALA A 30 2.05 -56.80 -1.69
N CYS A 31 1.38 -55.64 -1.53
CA CYS A 31 0.88 -54.85 -2.65
C CYS A 31 1.46 -53.48 -2.48
N GLY A 32 2.56 -53.19 -3.22
CA GLY A 32 3.17 -51.91 -3.32
C GLY A 32 2.27 -50.95 -4.08
N GLY A 33 1.44 -50.20 -3.36
CA GLY A 33 0.82 -48.98 -3.85
C GLY A 33 1.78 -47.83 -3.57
N ALA A 34 2.56 -47.42 -4.57
CA ALA A 34 3.30 -46.16 -4.50
C ALA A 34 2.28 -45.03 -4.44
N SER A 35 2.01 -44.54 -3.23
CA SER A 35 1.31 -43.26 -3.04
C SER A 35 2.28 -42.16 -3.47
N THR A 36 2.15 -41.73 -4.71
CA THR A 36 2.72 -40.47 -5.14
C THR A 36 2.02 -39.39 -4.34
N SER A 37 2.69 -38.87 -3.32
CA SER A 37 2.28 -37.61 -2.66
C SER A 37 2.45 -36.51 -3.70
N GLU A 38 1.38 -36.14 -4.40
CA GLU A 38 1.35 -34.87 -5.11
C GLU A 38 1.63 -33.77 -4.07
N GLY A 39 2.78 -33.13 -4.19
CA GLY A 39 3.09 -31.93 -3.46
C GLY A 39 2.03 -30.85 -3.74
N PRO A 40 1.84 -29.88 -2.83
CA PRO A 40 0.87 -28.81 -3.06
C PRO A 40 1.14 -28.18 -4.44
N PRO A 41 0.08 -27.83 -5.21
CA PRO A 41 0.24 -27.25 -6.53
C PRO A 41 1.14 -26.01 -6.45
N VAL A 42 2.24 -26.04 -7.18
CA VAL A 42 3.13 -24.90 -7.32
C VAL A 42 2.31 -23.82 -8.01
N ALA A 43 2.02 -22.74 -7.28
CA ALA A 43 1.32 -21.59 -7.85
C ALA A 43 2.13 -21.10 -9.05
N THR A 44 1.55 -21.16 -10.24
CA THR A 44 2.18 -20.67 -11.46
C THR A 44 2.43 -19.18 -11.30
N ALA A 45 3.70 -18.77 -11.37
CA ALA A 45 4.08 -17.37 -11.30
C ALA A 45 3.40 -16.60 -12.43
N VAL A 46 2.71 -15.50 -12.09
CA VAL A 46 2.12 -14.60 -13.09
C VAL A 46 3.25 -13.95 -13.87
N THR A 47 3.33 -14.20 -15.17
CA THR A 47 4.28 -13.53 -16.04
C THR A 47 3.74 -12.17 -16.48
N ASN A 48 4.63 -11.20 -16.71
CA ASN A 48 4.22 -9.90 -17.25
C ASN A 48 3.69 -10.09 -18.69
N PRO A 49 2.42 -9.72 -18.96
CA PRO A 49 1.81 -9.90 -20.27
C PRO A 49 2.25 -8.87 -21.30
N VAL A 50 3.03 -7.87 -20.91
CA VAL A 50 3.49 -6.80 -21.79
C VAL A 50 4.73 -7.26 -22.58
N ASP A 51 4.66 -7.16 -23.91
CA ASP A 51 5.82 -7.31 -24.77
C ASP A 51 6.64 -6.00 -24.77
N PRO A 52 7.88 -6.01 -24.22
CA PRO A 52 8.72 -4.82 -24.18
C PRO A 52 9.05 -4.25 -25.57
N ALA A 53 8.99 -5.10 -26.63
CA ALA A 53 9.25 -4.68 -28.00
C ALA A 53 8.14 -3.79 -28.58
N THR A 54 6.93 -3.84 -28.02
CA THR A 54 5.77 -3.07 -28.47
C THR A 54 5.26 -2.08 -27.43
N ALA A 55 5.74 -2.15 -26.20
CA ALA A 55 5.33 -1.27 -25.11
C ALA A 55 5.50 0.21 -25.45
N GLY A 56 4.50 0.99 -25.12
CA GLY A 56 4.48 2.44 -25.28
C GLY A 56 4.35 3.17 -23.94
N ARG A 57 4.07 4.46 -23.99
CA ARG A 57 3.96 5.31 -22.79
C ARG A 57 2.95 6.43 -22.97
N VAL A 58 2.46 6.92 -21.84
CA VAL A 58 1.71 8.18 -21.71
C VAL A 58 2.50 9.10 -20.80
N THR A 59 2.82 10.28 -21.28
CA THR A 59 3.41 11.37 -20.48
C THR A 59 2.42 12.49 -20.37
N GLY A 60 2.65 13.40 -19.42
CA GLY A 60 1.80 14.58 -19.39
C GLY A 60 2.11 15.54 -18.25
N THR A 61 1.27 16.57 -18.19
CA THR A 61 1.39 17.62 -17.19
C THR A 61 0.04 17.90 -16.53
N ILE A 62 0.06 18.08 -15.23
CA ILE A 62 -1.09 18.48 -14.43
C ILE A 62 -0.95 19.95 -14.04
N THR A 63 -2.01 20.73 -14.21
CA THR A 63 -2.05 22.14 -13.86
C THR A 63 -3.29 22.49 -13.05
N LEU A 64 -3.20 23.56 -12.25
CA LEU A 64 -4.32 24.21 -11.59
C LEU A 64 -4.63 25.53 -12.30
N GLN A 65 -5.87 25.72 -12.70
CA GLN A 65 -6.42 26.99 -13.17
C GLN A 65 -7.18 27.68 -12.04
N GLY A 66 -6.91 28.94 -11.84
CA GLY A 66 -7.51 29.74 -10.76
C GLY A 66 -6.46 30.15 -9.73
N THR A 67 -6.90 30.70 -8.60
CA THR A 67 -6.00 31.11 -7.51
C THR A 67 -5.74 29.93 -6.59
N PRO A 68 -4.48 29.49 -6.42
CA PRO A 68 -4.17 28.43 -5.47
C PRO A 68 -4.63 28.81 -4.05
N PRO A 69 -5.23 27.88 -3.29
CA PRO A 69 -5.55 28.15 -1.89
C PRO A 69 -4.26 28.41 -1.11
N ARG A 70 -4.34 29.36 -0.18
CA ARG A 70 -3.21 29.66 0.69
C ARG A 70 -2.92 28.46 1.60
N ARG A 71 -1.67 28.05 1.65
CA ARG A 71 -1.22 27.06 2.62
C ARG A 71 -1.22 27.68 4.02
N GLU A 72 -1.90 27.05 4.94
CA GLU A 72 -2.00 27.50 6.32
C GLU A 72 -0.93 26.87 7.20
N THR A 73 -0.47 27.61 8.21
CA THR A 73 0.41 27.05 9.24
C THR A 73 -0.43 26.21 10.21
N VAL A 74 -0.09 24.94 10.31
CA VAL A 74 -0.70 24.01 11.24
C VAL A 74 -0.21 24.32 12.67
N LYS A 75 -1.13 24.33 13.63
CA LYS A 75 -0.79 24.48 15.05
C LYS A 75 -0.33 23.13 15.61
N THR A 76 0.99 22.97 15.80
CA THR A 76 1.60 21.72 16.28
C THR A 76 1.92 21.74 17.79
N VAL A 77 1.38 22.70 18.53
CA VAL A 77 1.73 22.99 19.92
C VAL A 77 1.44 21.87 20.94
N SER A 78 0.77 20.82 20.53
CA SER A 78 0.44 19.68 21.40
C SER A 78 1.56 18.65 21.55
N ASP A 79 2.59 18.68 20.69
CA ASP A 79 3.72 17.79 20.74
C ASP A 79 5.03 18.58 20.75
N PRO A 80 5.88 18.43 21.80
CA PRO A 80 7.15 19.14 21.92
C PRO A 80 8.18 18.73 20.85
N TYR A 81 8.02 17.58 20.20
CA TYR A 81 8.87 17.15 19.10
C TYR A 81 8.51 17.86 17.78
N CYS A 82 7.21 18.01 17.49
CA CYS A 82 6.70 18.63 16.26
C CYS A 82 6.76 20.16 16.28
N THR A 83 7.92 20.74 16.59
CA THR A 83 8.07 22.20 16.78
C THR A 83 8.29 22.98 15.50
N ALA A 84 8.73 22.33 14.42
CA ALA A 84 8.92 22.99 13.14
C ALA A 84 7.55 23.42 12.54
N PRO A 85 7.47 24.63 11.93
CA PRO A 85 6.24 25.04 11.26
C PRO A 85 5.83 24.05 10.17
N VAL A 86 4.65 23.48 10.32
CA VAL A 86 4.03 22.56 9.35
C VAL A 86 3.00 23.36 8.54
N LEU A 87 3.13 23.38 7.22
CA LEU A 87 2.12 23.97 6.33
C LEU A 87 1.20 22.88 5.79
N THR A 88 -0.06 23.20 5.56
CA THR A 88 -1.01 22.28 4.90
C THR A 88 -0.47 21.81 3.55
N GLU A 89 -0.76 20.55 3.17
CA GLU A 89 -0.32 19.93 1.92
C GLU A 89 -1.48 19.59 0.97
N ASP A 90 -2.68 20.03 1.32
CA ASP A 90 -3.92 19.69 0.61
C ASP A 90 -3.90 20.07 -0.88
N VAL A 91 -3.24 21.18 -1.24
CA VAL A 91 -3.05 21.62 -2.63
C VAL A 91 -1.67 22.23 -2.78
N LEU A 92 -0.77 21.53 -3.44
CA LEU A 92 0.60 22.00 -3.70
C LEU A 92 0.73 22.42 -5.16
N VAL A 93 0.99 23.71 -5.36
CA VAL A 93 1.10 24.31 -6.69
C VAL A 93 2.45 24.98 -6.83
N GLY A 94 3.21 24.53 -7.81
CA GLY A 94 4.49 25.11 -8.22
C GLY A 94 4.33 26.22 -9.26
N ASP A 95 5.47 26.67 -9.77
CA ASP A 95 5.54 27.72 -10.78
C ASP A 95 4.74 27.37 -12.04
N GLY A 96 4.05 28.36 -12.59
CA GLY A 96 3.21 28.16 -13.77
C GLY A 96 1.95 27.32 -13.52
N GLY A 97 1.50 27.22 -12.27
CA GLY A 97 0.28 26.51 -11.91
C GLY A 97 0.45 24.98 -11.90
N LYS A 98 1.68 24.45 -11.82
CA LYS A 98 1.96 23.01 -11.81
C LYS A 98 1.44 22.37 -10.54
N LEU A 99 0.57 21.35 -10.68
CA LEU A 99 -0.11 20.70 -9.56
C LEU A 99 0.59 19.40 -9.19
N GLU A 100 1.07 19.33 -7.94
CA GLU A 100 1.73 18.16 -7.33
C GLU A 100 0.69 17.22 -6.69
N ASN A 101 1.09 15.99 -6.41
CA ASN A 101 0.31 15.00 -5.66
C ASN A 101 -1.00 14.56 -6.33
N VAL A 102 -1.09 14.62 -7.64
CA VAL A 102 -2.19 14.02 -8.40
C VAL A 102 -1.85 12.58 -8.72
N PHE A 103 -2.71 11.65 -8.30
CA PHE A 103 -2.61 10.24 -8.66
C PHE A 103 -3.17 10.01 -10.05
N VAL A 104 -2.33 9.57 -10.98
CA VAL A 104 -2.68 9.31 -12.39
C VAL A 104 -2.55 7.83 -12.67
N TYR A 105 -3.57 7.22 -13.30
CA TYR A 105 -3.55 5.79 -13.55
C TYR A 105 -4.40 5.39 -14.75
N VAL A 106 -4.15 4.19 -15.28
CA VAL A 106 -5.01 3.56 -16.28
C VAL A 106 -6.27 3.04 -15.58
N ARG A 107 -7.39 3.71 -15.80
CA ARG A 107 -8.68 3.32 -15.24
C ARG A 107 -9.32 2.15 -15.99
N ASP A 108 -9.31 2.21 -17.33
CA ASP A 108 -9.93 1.22 -18.22
C ASP A 108 -9.05 0.97 -19.44
N GLY A 109 -9.22 -0.19 -20.10
CA GLY A 109 -8.54 -0.54 -21.35
C GLY A 109 -7.54 -1.71 -21.22
N LEU A 110 -7.19 -2.15 -20.02
CA LEU A 110 -6.29 -3.30 -19.81
C LEU A 110 -6.99 -4.66 -19.93
N GLY A 111 -8.31 -4.68 -20.01
CA GLY A 111 -9.08 -5.93 -20.09
C GLY A 111 -8.83 -6.85 -18.91
N ASN A 112 -8.60 -8.14 -19.19
CA ASN A 112 -8.35 -9.18 -18.18
C ASN A 112 -6.86 -9.47 -17.94
N LEU A 113 -5.96 -8.58 -18.37
CA LEU A 113 -4.54 -8.76 -18.15
C LEU A 113 -4.22 -8.86 -16.65
N LYS A 114 -3.34 -9.80 -16.31
CA LYS A 114 -2.83 -9.99 -14.95
C LYS A 114 -1.35 -9.63 -14.92
N PHE A 115 -0.95 -8.89 -13.91
CA PHE A 115 0.41 -8.41 -13.75
C PHE A 115 1.06 -9.01 -12.52
N PRO A 116 2.37 -9.33 -12.57
CA PRO A 116 3.08 -9.80 -11.39
C PRO A 116 3.11 -8.70 -10.32
N VAL A 117 2.93 -9.12 -9.07
CA VAL A 117 3.04 -8.21 -7.93
C VAL A 117 4.53 -7.98 -7.65
N PRO A 118 5.00 -6.72 -7.55
CA PRO A 118 6.38 -6.44 -7.21
C PRO A 118 6.76 -6.98 -5.84
N ALA A 119 7.90 -7.68 -5.76
CA ALA A 119 8.42 -8.18 -4.48
C ALA A 119 8.97 -7.06 -3.58
N LYS A 120 9.36 -5.91 -4.19
CA LYS A 120 9.84 -4.75 -3.45
C LYS A 120 8.69 -4.06 -2.74
N ALA A 121 8.81 -3.87 -1.43
CA ALA A 121 7.88 -3.06 -0.66
C ALA A 121 7.93 -1.58 -1.08
N VAL A 122 6.80 -0.89 -0.93
CA VAL A 122 6.70 0.57 -1.06
C VAL A 122 6.73 1.15 0.35
N ALA A 123 7.54 2.19 0.57
CA ALA A 123 7.66 2.83 1.88
C ALA A 123 6.66 3.98 2.02
N LEU A 124 6.08 4.10 3.21
CA LEU A 124 5.38 5.27 3.73
C LEU A 124 6.04 5.65 5.06
N GLU A 125 6.76 6.75 5.06
CA GLU A 125 7.56 7.20 6.20
C GLU A 125 6.81 8.28 6.98
N GLN A 126 7.01 8.32 8.29
CA GLN A 126 6.58 9.39 9.17
C GLN A 126 7.82 10.16 9.59
N GLU A 127 8.08 11.27 8.93
CA GLU A 127 9.28 12.09 9.13
C GLU A 127 8.94 13.58 9.16
N GLY A 128 9.40 14.27 10.19
CA GLY A 128 9.12 15.68 10.41
C GLY A 128 7.63 15.95 10.68
N CYS A 129 6.99 15.01 11.39
CA CYS A 129 5.56 15.04 11.72
C CYS A 129 4.65 15.11 10.48
N ARG A 130 5.01 14.35 9.45
CA ARG A 130 4.27 14.19 8.19
C ARG A 130 4.37 12.75 7.69
N TYR A 131 3.41 12.33 6.89
CA TYR A 131 3.59 11.16 6.03
C TYR A 131 4.32 11.53 4.75
N LYS A 132 5.30 10.72 4.37
CA LYS A 132 6.08 10.88 3.14
C LYS A 132 6.17 9.55 2.36
N PRO A 133 5.81 9.55 1.09
CA PRO A 133 5.22 10.65 0.33
C PRO A 133 3.76 10.91 0.74
N HIS A 134 3.23 12.11 0.41
CA HIS A 134 1.83 12.45 0.68
C HIS A 134 0.85 11.62 -0.16
N VAL A 135 1.18 11.32 -1.41
CA VAL A 135 0.43 10.42 -2.31
C VAL A 135 1.36 9.36 -2.86
N LEU A 136 0.94 8.11 -2.87
CA LEU A 136 1.69 6.99 -3.44
C LEU A 136 0.77 5.96 -4.09
N GLY A 137 1.36 5.14 -4.96
CA GLY A 137 0.69 4.01 -5.60
C GLY A 137 1.31 2.68 -5.19
N ILE A 138 0.48 1.64 -5.12
CA ILE A 138 0.88 0.28 -4.77
C ILE A 138 0.00 -0.71 -5.56
N GLN A 139 0.53 -1.90 -5.87
CA GLN A 139 -0.31 -2.95 -6.42
C GLN A 139 -1.02 -3.74 -5.31
N VAL A 140 -2.21 -4.26 -5.63
CA VAL A 140 -2.90 -5.28 -4.79
C VAL A 140 -1.93 -6.43 -4.52
N GLY A 141 -1.78 -6.82 -3.26
CA GLY A 141 -0.84 -7.86 -2.85
C GLY A 141 0.61 -7.39 -2.61
N GLN A 142 0.97 -6.18 -3.01
CA GLN A 142 2.31 -5.62 -2.72
C GLN A 142 2.40 -5.13 -1.28
N THR A 143 3.55 -5.31 -0.66
CA THR A 143 3.78 -4.87 0.73
C THR A 143 3.94 -3.36 0.81
N LEU A 144 3.14 -2.72 1.66
CA LEU A 144 3.37 -1.37 2.16
C LEU A 144 4.19 -1.46 3.45
N ASP A 145 5.37 -0.83 3.48
CA ASP A 145 6.24 -0.74 4.66
C ASP A 145 6.10 0.66 5.28
N ILE A 146 5.58 0.71 6.49
CA ILE A 146 5.24 1.95 7.19
C ILE A 146 6.25 2.15 8.32
N ILE A 147 6.95 3.26 8.30
CA ILE A 147 8.11 3.50 9.15
C ILE A 147 7.91 4.80 9.93
N ASN A 148 8.13 4.76 11.24
CA ASN A 148 8.25 5.97 12.06
C ASN A 148 9.72 6.39 12.13
N ASP A 149 10.07 7.52 11.51
CA ASP A 149 11.41 8.10 11.54
C ASP A 149 11.55 9.30 12.51
N ASP A 150 10.47 9.62 13.22
CA ASP A 150 10.43 10.65 14.27
C ASP A 150 10.59 10.03 15.66
N ASP A 151 11.24 10.74 16.56
CA ASP A 151 11.38 10.34 17.96
C ASP A 151 10.18 10.77 18.81
N THR A 152 9.00 10.48 18.29
CA THR A 152 7.71 10.69 18.95
C THR A 152 6.70 9.61 18.55
N LEU A 153 5.61 9.52 19.31
CA LEU A 153 4.51 8.62 19.01
C LEU A 153 3.72 9.14 17.80
N HIS A 154 3.66 8.32 16.77
CA HIS A 154 2.66 8.43 15.71
C HIS A 154 1.72 7.23 15.73
N ASN A 155 0.69 7.26 14.92
CA ASN A 155 -0.03 6.06 14.52
C ASN A 155 -0.34 6.09 13.03
N ILE A 156 -0.52 4.93 12.46
CA ILE A 156 -0.99 4.78 11.10
C ILE A 156 -2.43 4.29 11.12
N HIS A 157 -3.34 5.12 10.63
CA HIS A 157 -4.77 4.82 10.57
C HIS A 157 -5.24 4.94 9.12
N ALA A 158 -5.40 3.80 8.45
CA ALA A 158 -6.00 3.72 7.12
C ALA A 158 -7.51 3.56 7.24
N VAL A 159 -8.25 4.35 6.46
CA VAL A 159 -9.72 4.37 6.46
C VAL A 159 -10.24 4.03 5.06
N PRO A 160 -10.06 2.79 4.59
CA PRO A 160 -10.51 2.36 3.28
C PRO A 160 -12.03 2.16 3.24
N MET A 161 -12.58 2.18 2.02
CA MET A 161 -13.99 1.86 1.77
C MET A 161 -14.19 0.38 1.37
N SER A 162 -13.19 -0.22 0.72
CA SER A 162 -13.28 -1.57 0.13
C SER A 162 -12.33 -2.57 0.78
N ASN A 163 -11.32 -2.12 1.50
CA ASN A 163 -10.40 -2.95 2.27
C ASN A 163 -10.74 -2.89 3.77
N GLY A 164 -10.07 -3.71 4.58
CA GLY A 164 -10.21 -3.63 6.05
C GLY A 164 -9.53 -2.38 6.61
N GLU A 165 -10.25 -1.63 7.45
CA GLU A 165 -9.66 -0.54 8.24
C GLU A 165 -8.59 -1.08 9.19
N PHE A 166 -7.49 -0.36 9.35
CA PHE A 166 -6.50 -0.67 10.36
C PHE A 166 -5.94 0.59 11.01
N ASN A 167 -5.66 0.47 12.30
CA ASN A 167 -5.07 1.52 13.12
C ASN A 167 -3.99 0.90 14.01
N LYS A 168 -2.73 1.34 13.85
CA LYS A 168 -1.57 0.80 14.58
C LYS A 168 -0.73 1.92 15.17
N PRO A 169 -0.43 1.89 16.48
CA PRO A 169 0.51 2.82 17.08
C PRO A 169 1.94 2.53 16.61
N GLN A 170 2.71 3.58 16.39
CA GLN A 170 4.14 3.54 16.09
C GLN A 170 4.88 4.40 17.11
N GLN A 171 5.34 3.75 18.19
CA GLN A 171 5.65 4.39 19.46
C GLN A 171 6.96 5.17 19.48
N PHE A 172 7.93 4.81 18.62
CA PHE A 172 9.28 5.37 18.66
C PHE A 172 9.94 5.30 17.29
N LYS A 173 10.99 6.05 17.12
CA LYS A 173 11.80 6.07 15.89
C LYS A 173 12.31 4.67 15.51
N GLY A 174 12.15 4.33 14.23
CA GLY A 174 12.51 3.02 13.68
C GLY A 174 11.43 1.96 13.84
N PHE A 175 10.27 2.29 14.45
CA PHE A 175 9.16 1.36 14.51
C PHE A 175 8.61 1.10 13.10
N ARG A 176 8.38 -0.17 12.77
CA ARG A 176 7.89 -0.59 11.46
C ARG A 176 6.60 -1.39 11.58
N THR A 177 5.72 -1.17 10.61
CA THR A 177 4.51 -1.95 10.41
C THR A 177 4.37 -2.26 8.94
N THR A 178 4.05 -3.49 8.58
CA THR A 178 3.74 -3.84 7.19
C THR A 178 2.24 -4.03 7.01
N HIS A 179 1.75 -3.69 5.82
CA HIS A 179 0.37 -3.94 5.43
C HIS A 179 0.29 -4.38 3.96
N VAL A 180 -0.73 -5.19 3.64
CA VAL A 180 -1.03 -5.64 2.28
C VAL A 180 -2.50 -5.41 2.00
N PHE A 181 -2.80 -4.67 0.94
CA PHE A 181 -4.16 -4.50 0.47
C PHE A 181 -4.56 -5.64 -0.47
N ASN A 182 -5.75 -6.18 -0.28
CA ASN A 182 -6.26 -7.32 -1.05
C ASN A 182 -7.28 -6.91 -2.13
N THR A 183 -7.71 -5.66 -2.12
CA THR A 183 -8.73 -5.14 -3.04
C THR A 183 -8.29 -3.80 -3.62
N LYS A 184 -8.50 -3.63 -4.93
CA LYS A 184 -8.31 -2.36 -5.63
C LYS A 184 -9.14 -1.24 -4.99
N GLU A 185 -8.47 -0.13 -4.68
CA GLU A 185 -9.12 1.07 -4.15
C GLU A 185 -8.26 2.30 -4.41
N VAL A 186 -8.85 3.34 -4.99
CA VAL A 186 -8.11 4.54 -5.38
C VAL A 186 -8.18 5.59 -4.29
N MET A 187 -7.00 6.07 -3.87
CA MET A 187 -6.84 7.14 -2.88
C MET A 187 -7.40 6.77 -1.50
N VAL A 188 -6.99 5.60 -0.98
CA VAL A 188 -7.24 5.21 0.42
C VAL A 188 -6.68 6.27 1.35
N PRO A 189 -7.51 6.90 2.21
CA PRO A 189 -7.00 7.93 3.12
C PRO A 189 -6.25 7.30 4.30
N PHE A 190 -5.12 7.90 4.64
CA PHE A 190 -4.33 7.63 5.82
C PHE A 190 -4.29 8.86 6.70
N LYS A 191 -4.37 8.69 8.00
CA LYS A 191 -4.31 9.76 9.00
C LYS A 191 -3.54 9.33 10.24
N CYS A 192 -3.07 10.30 11.01
CA CYS A 192 -2.58 10.09 12.36
C CYS A 192 -3.61 10.63 13.36
N ASP A 193 -4.05 9.78 14.32
CA ASP A 193 -5.02 10.21 15.33
C ASP A 193 -4.37 11.07 16.43
N VAL A 194 -3.04 10.97 16.58
CA VAL A 194 -2.24 11.79 17.49
C VAL A 194 -2.00 13.18 16.89
N HIS A 195 -1.55 13.23 15.62
CA HIS A 195 -1.22 14.47 14.90
C HIS A 195 -2.19 14.64 13.74
N LYS A 196 -3.33 15.24 14.01
CA LYS A 196 -4.49 15.31 13.08
C LYS A 196 -4.22 16.02 11.75
N TRP A 197 -3.08 16.69 11.63
CA TRP A 197 -2.65 17.33 10.38
C TRP A 197 -1.88 16.37 9.45
N MET A 198 -1.45 15.21 9.95
CA MET A 198 -0.76 14.21 9.14
C MET A 198 -1.78 13.40 8.34
N SER A 199 -1.68 13.50 7.03
CA SER A 199 -2.48 12.72 6.07
C SER A 199 -1.63 12.23 4.92
N ALA A 200 -2.05 11.12 4.32
CA ALA A 200 -1.53 10.59 3.07
C ALA A 200 -2.63 9.84 2.32
N TYR A 201 -2.39 9.57 1.04
CA TYR A 201 -3.34 8.84 0.20
C TYR A 201 -2.64 7.75 -0.57
N VAL A 202 -3.21 6.54 -0.58
CA VAL A 202 -2.64 5.38 -1.25
C VAL A 202 -3.57 4.90 -2.37
N GLY A 203 -3.08 4.96 -3.60
CA GLY A 203 -3.75 4.34 -4.74
C GLY A 203 -3.40 2.85 -4.81
N VAL A 204 -4.36 1.97 -4.64
CA VAL A 204 -4.20 0.52 -4.70
C VAL A 204 -4.79 0.00 -6.00
N LEU A 205 -3.97 -0.56 -6.90
CA LEU A 205 -4.39 -1.01 -8.23
C LEU A 205 -3.97 -2.46 -8.49
N ASP A 206 -4.66 -3.12 -9.39
CA ASP A 206 -4.37 -4.49 -9.83
C ASP A 206 -3.36 -4.57 -10.99
N HIS A 207 -2.73 -3.44 -11.32
CA HIS A 207 -1.76 -3.29 -12.41
C HIS A 207 -0.72 -2.21 -12.06
N PRO A 208 0.46 -2.17 -12.74
CA PRO A 208 1.55 -1.23 -12.43
C PRO A 208 1.42 0.16 -13.09
N PHE A 209 0.38 0.43 -13.89
CA PHE A 209 0.28 1.64 -14.71
C PHE A 209 -0.34 2.79 -13.92
N PHE A 210 0.44 3.36 -13.03
CA PHE A 210 0.10 4.54 -12.25
C PHE A 210 1.35 5.40 -11.99
N ALA A 211 1.14 6.67 -11.72
CA ALA A 211 2.15 7.64 -11.34
C ALA A 211 1.54 8.70 -10.41
N VAL A 212 2.38 9.46 -9.75
CA VAL A 212 1.98 10.66 -8.98
C VAL A 212 2.66 11.85 -9.62
N SER A 213 1.94 12.95 -9.83
CA SER A 213 2.54 14.15 -10.40
C SER A 213 3.57 14.77 -9.44
N GLY A 214 4.73 15.12 -10.00
CA GLY A 214 5.80 15.78 -9.28
C GLY A 214 5.57 17.26 -9.07
N LYS A 215 6.55 17.95 -8.47
CA LYS A 215 6.53 19.41 -8.23
C LYS A 215 6.39 20.24 -9.50
N ASP A 216 6.85 19.73 -10.61
CA ASP A 216 6.72 20.30 -11.95
C ASP A 216 5.41 19.92 -12.64
N GLY A 217 4.51 19.21 -11.94
CA GLY A 217 3.24 18.71 -12.44
C GLY A 217 3.38 17.55 -13.43
N SER A 218 4.58 17.08 -13.74
CA SER A 218 4.79 16.01 -14.72
C SER A 218 4.40 14.64 -14.16
N PHE A 219 3.98 13.73 -15.07
CA PHE A 219 3.80 12.31 -14.80
C PHE A 219 4.18 11.47 -16.01
N SER A 220 4.48 10.18 -15.79
CA SER A 220 4.72 9.21 -16.83
C SER A 220 4.15 7.84 -16.47
N LEU A 221 3.41 7.23 -17.41
CA LEU A 221 2.93 5.86 -17.37
C LEU A 221 3.70 5.07 -18.42
N GLU A 222 4.66 4.28 -17.97
CA GLU A 222 5.57 3.54 -18.83
C GLU A 222 5.12 2.09 -19.05
N GLY A 223 5.54 1.51 -20.17
CA GLY A 223 5.36 0.08 -20.41
C GLY A 223 3.93 -0.33 -20.77
N LEU A 224 3.10 0.57 -21.30
CA LEU A 224 1.75 0.27 -21.72
C LEU A 224 1.71 -0.59 -22.98
N PRO A 225 0.95 -1.69 -23.03
CA PRO A 225 0.67 -2.40 -24.27
C PRO A 225 0.03 -1.45 -25.30
N PRO A 226 0.17 -1.71 -26.62
CA PRO A 226 -0.66 -1.01 -27.60
C PRO A 226 -2.15 -1.20 -27.33
N GLY A 227 -2.92 -0.11 -27.34
CA GLY A 227 -4.35 -0.16 -27.01
C GLY A 227 -4.97 1.21 -26.81
N THR A 228 -6.26 1.22 -26.51
CA THR A 228 -7.01 2.43 -26.14
C THR A 228 -7.36 2.37 -24.68
N TYR A 229 -7.03 3.42 -23.95
CA TYR A 229 -7.10 3.51 -22.49
C TYR A 229 -7.92 4.72 -22.04
N THR A 230 -8.59 4.59 -20.92
CA THR A 230 -9.07 5.73 -20.15
C THR A 230 -8.07 6.00 -19.03
N ILE A 231 -7.42 7.14 -19.10
CA ILE A 231 -6.50 7.63 -18.04
C ILE A 231 -7.32 8.49 -17.09
N GLU A 232 -7.24 8.22 -15.79
CA GLU A 232 -7.85 9.04 -14.74
C GLU A 232 -6.78 9.72 -13.90
N ALA A 233 -6.97 11.02 -13.63
CA ALA A 233 -6.19 11.83 -12.70
C ALA A 233 -7.08 12.17 -11.49
N VAL A 234 -6.60 11.91 -10.28
CA VAL A 234 -7.35 12.11 -9.03
C VAL A 234 -6.54 12.96 -8.07
N HIS A 235 -7.15 14.04 -7.59
CA HIS A 235 -6.59 14.87 -6.53
C HIS A 235 -7.52 14.84 -5.30
N GLU A 236 -6.94 14.77 -4.10
CA GLU A 236 -7.70 14.61 -2.84
C GLU A 236 -8.76 15.68 -2.59
N LYS A 237 -8.54 16.92 -3.04
CA LYS A 237 -9.44 18.07 -2.86
C LYS A 237 -10.15 18.52 -4.13
N LEU A 238 -9.54 18.32 -5.30
CA LEU A 238 -10.02 18.89 -6.55
C LEU A 238 -10.81 17.89 -7.41
N GLY A 239 -10.99 16.67 -6.91
CA GLY A 239 -11.79 15.65 -7.58
C GLY A 239 -11.05 14.87 -8.66
N ARG A 240 -11.78 14.49 -9.71
CA ARG A 240 -11.31 13.54 -10.74
C ARG A 240 -11.51 14.08 -12.14
N GLN A 241 -10.60 13.71 -13.05
CA GLN A 241 -10.70 13.97 -14.48
C GLN A 241 -10.28 12.74 -15.26
N THR A 242 -10.86 12.54 -16.44
CA THR A 242 -10.54 11.41 -17.31
C THR A 242 -10.26 11.89 -18.73
N GLN A 243 -9.34 11.20 -19.40
CA GLN A 243 -9.09 11.36 -20.83
C GLN A 243 -8.92 9.99 -21.49
N GLN A 244 -9.37 9.86 -22.73
CA GLN A 244 -9.13 8.68 -23.53
C GLN A 244 -7.89 8.88 -24.40
N VAL A 245 -7.05 7.85 -24.50
CA VAL A 245 -5.81 7.88 -25.26
C VAL A 245 -5.58 6.56 -25.98
N THR A 246 -5.10 6.61 -27.21
CA THR A 246 -4.72 5.40 -27.98
C THR A 246 -3.21 5.36 -28.16
N ILE A 247 -2.59 4.24 -27.76
CA ILE A 247 -1.17 3.98 -27.84
C ILE A 247 -0.93 2.98 -28.97
N ALA A 248 -0.14 3.37 -29.98
CA ALA A 248 0.40 2.45 -30.98
C ALA A 248 1.62 1.69 -30.42
N ALA A 249 2.06 0.64 -31.11
CA ALA A 249 3.30 -0.04 -30.76
C ALA A 249 4.49 0.95 -30.70
N LYS A 250 5.22 0.95 -29.57
CA LYS A 250 6.30 1.92 -29.25
C LYS A 250 5.83 3.38 -29.25
N GLY A 251 4.52 3.60 -29.20
CA GLY A 251 3.93 4.93 -29.23
C GLY A 251 4.14 5.70 -27.95
N SER A 252 4.22 7.03 -28.07
CA SER A 252 4.17 7.96 -26.95
C SER A 252 3.04 8.94 -27.16
N GLN A 253 2.23 9.15 -26.13
CA GLN A 253 1.18 10.18 -26.12
C GLN A 253 1.45 11.16 -24.99
N ASP A 254 1.25 12.43 -25.27
CA ASP A 254 1.31 13.49 -24.26
C ASP A 254 -0.08 14.03 -24.02
N ILE A 255 -0.51 14.05 -22.77
CA ILE A 255 -1.84 14.51 -22.34
C ILE A 255 -1.72 15.48 -21.17
N SER A 256 -2.69 16.38 -21.02
CA SER A 256 -2.67 17.36 -19.92
C SER A 256 -4.01 17.35 -19.20
N PHE A 257 -3.95 17.46 -17.87
CA PHE A 257 -5.15 17.67 -17.05
C PHE A 257 -5.10 19.05 -16.40
N THR A 258 -6.23 19.75 -16.39
CA THR A 258 -6.34 21.07 -15.77
C THR A 258 -7.44 21.04 -14.73
N PHE A 259 -7.05 21.02 -13.46
CA PHE A 259 -7.97 21.16 -12.34
C PHE A 259 -8.34 22.63 -12.14
N LYS A 260 -9.45 22.88 -11.45
CA LYS A 260 -9.94 24.25 -11.16
C LYS A 260 -10.24 24.39 -9.67
N THR A 261 -9.95 25.58 -9.14
CA THR A 261 -10.39 25.99 -7.80
C THR A 261 -11.75 26.62 -7.84
#